data_cccf0efad96e25f915908c03e11305e0
#
_entry.id   cccf0efad96e25f915908c03e11305e0
#
_cell.length_a   1.000
_cell.length_b   1.000
_cell.length_c   1.000
_cell.angle_alpha   90.00
_cell.angle_beta   90.00
_cell.angle_gamma   90.00
#
_symmetry.space_group_name_H-M   'P 1'
#
loop_
_entity.id
_entity.type
_entity.pdbx_description
1 polymer ?
#
loop_
_entity_poly.entity_id
_entity_poly.type
_entity_poly.pdbx_seq_one_letter_code
_entity_poly.pdbx_strand_id
1 'polypeptide(L)'
;MRIAMVSEHASPLAVLGGVDAGGQNVYVAALASALVRRGDEVVVYTRREDAATPARVTMAPGVVVEHVDAGPAAVLSKDELLPYMDEFSERLREAWRRERPHVVHAHFWMSAHAALPAARAHAIPVVQTFHALGVVKRRYQGDLDTSPPERIEIEREIVRRADRIVATCTDEAFELMRLGATTDRVTVIPCGVDLERFRPQGPVEPRRPGLRRVVCVSRLVQRKGIGNLVSALAHVPDTELIVAGGPQRDELAGNAEAQRLMRLAREADVEERVELRGRVSRDDLPALLRSADAVVNAPWYEPFGIVPLEAMACGVPVVASAVGGMIDTVVDGVTGVHVPPRDPERLAKALRSLLDDEERRIACGRAGAARARRLYDWQQVAASTSEVYLELGAGRTKRRRFARASPARDHLDALRAALNAFDHEIEHLDRWGTSLADQLAAGSRVLAVGNGGSAAEAQHLTSELVGRFETERRALSALCVHADTSSLTAICNDYGIEEAFARQVRAHGREGDVLIAISTSGRSPNVLAAVSAAHECGMRTWALTGAAPNPLAELADDAVCVPAVSTATAQELHLVAVHLLCRAVDRRIAELDARPAQRRRRRLPVRVDA
;
A
#
# COMPACT_ATOMS: atom_id res chain seq x y z
N MET A 1 21.06 15.97 -9.52
CA MET A 1 22.05 14.85 -9.53
C MET A 1 22.08 14.21 -10.91
N ARG A 2 23.13 13.41 -11.23
CA ARG A 2 23.10 12.53 -12.40
C ARG A 2 22.67 11.14 -11.97
N ILE A 3 21.55 10.66 -12.53
CA ILE A 3 20.90 9.40 -12.16
C ILE A 3 20.96 8.44 -13.35
N ALA A 4 21.47 7.22 -13.14
CA ALA A 4 21.36 6.15 -14.11
C ALA A 4 20.18 5.26 -13.75
N MET A 5 19.13 5.25 -14.54
CA MET A 5 18.07 4.24 -14.44
C MET A 5 18.41 3.06 -15.35
N VAL A 6 18.25 1.85 -14.84
CA VAL A 6 18.48 0.62 -15.63
C VAL A 6 17.15 -0.12 -15.75
N SER A 7 16.71 -0.36 -16.97
CA SER A 7 15.46 -1.06 -17.29
C SER A 7 15.69 -1.88 -18.57
N GLU A 8 16.28 -3.05 -18.43
CA GLU A 8 16.85 -3.83 -19.54
C GLU A 8 15.83 -4.24 -20.60
N HIS A 9 14.59 -4.62 -20.22
CA HIS A 9 13.53 -5.06 -21.14
C HIS A 9 12.37 -4.08 -21.29
N ALA A 10 12.23 -3.14 -20.36
CA ALA A 10 11.07 -2.22 -20.32
C ALA A 10 11.52 -0.82 -20.71
N SER A 11 11.79 -0.60 -21.99
CA SER A 11 12.18 0.70 -22.53
C SER A 11 11.10 1.75 -22.25
N PRO A 12 11.45 2.96 -21.74
CA PRO A 12 10.49 4.03 -21.54
C PRO A 12 9.95 4.61 -22.88
N LEU A 13 10.57 4.27 -23.99
CA LEU A 13 10.13 4.64 -25.35
C LEU A 13 9.10 3.67 -25.94
N ALA A 14 8.90 2.48 -25.31
CA ALA A 14 8.02 1.48 -25.84
C ALA A 14 6.55 1.92 -25.82
N VAL A 15 5.83 1.64 -26.90
CA VAL A 15 4.40 1.89 -27.01
C VAL A 15 3.66 0.89 -26.12
N LEU A 16 2.81 1.38 -25.21
CA LEU A 16 2.03 0.53 -24.31
C LEU A 16 1.14 -0.45 -25.10
N GLY A 17 1.19 -1.71 -24.69
CA GLY A 17 0.37 -2.80 -25.26
C GLY A 17 1.16 -3.81 -26.09
N GLY A 18 2.47 -3.67 -26.26
CA GLY A 18 3.35 -4.73 -26.76
C GLY A 18 3.43 -5.92 -25.79
N VAL A 19 4.04 -7.03 -26.23
CA VAL A 19 4.09 -8.31 -25.49
C VAL A 19 4.64 -8.12 -24.07
N ASP A 20 5.65 -7.27 -23.88
CA ASP A 20 6.28 -6.95 -22.59
C ASP A 20 6.13 -5.47 -22.17
N ALA A 21 5.37 -4.64 -22.91
CA ALA A 21 5.09 -3.27 -22.55
C ALA A 21 3.97 -3.21 -21.50
N GLY A 22 4.29 -2.71 -20.31
CA GLY A 22 3.37 -2.70 -19.16
C GLY A 22 3.64 -1.56 -18.17
N GLY A 23 3.23 -1.76 -16.94
CA GLY A 23 3.35 -0.77 -15.87
C GLY A 23 4.76 -0.26 -15.62
N GLN A 24 5.79 -1.10 -15.80
CA GLN A 24 7.19 -0.70 -15.60
C GLN A 24 7.65 0.36 -16.61
N ASN A 25 7.27 0.23 -17.90
CA ASN A 25 7.61 1.23 -18.92
C ASN A 25 7.04 2.61 -18.54
N VAL A 26 5.77 2.64 -18.11
CA VAL A 26 5.10 3.88 -17.64
C VAL A 26 5.79 4.43 -16.40
N TYR A 27 6.11 3.56 -15.45
CA TYR A 27 6.78 3.94 -14.22
C TYR A 27 8.13 4.61 -14.49
N VAL A 28 8.99 3.95 -15.27
CA VAL A 28 10.34 4.46 -15.58
C VAL A 28 10.27 5.78 -16.35
N ALA A 29 9.41 5.89 -17.37
CA ALA A 29 9.24 7.11 -18.15
C ALA A 29 8.73 8.29 -17.29
N ALA A 30 7.73 8.05 -16.45
CA ALA A 30 7.11 9.07 -15.63
C ALA A 30 8.03 9.52 -14.48
N LEU A 31 8.69 8.58 -13.79
CA LEU A 31 9.66 8.90 -12.75
C LEU A 31 10.85 9.67 -13.30
N ALA A 32 11.44 9.22 -14.44
CA ALA A 32 12.54 9.93 -15.08
C ALA A 32 12.16 11.38 -15.40
N SER A 33 10.99 11.58 -16.02
CA SER A 33 10.49 12.92 -16.35
C SER A 33 10.22 13.77 -15.11
N ALA A 34 9.69 13.19 -14.04
CA ALA A 34 9.42 13.91 -12.80
C ALA A 34 10.72 14.32 -12.07
N LEU A 35 11.74 13.46 -12.05
CA LEU A 35 13.06 13.77 -11.48
C LEU A 35 13.75 14.91 -12.23
N VAL A 36 13.66 14.92 -13.57
CA VAL A 36 14.22 16.01 -14.38
C VAL A 36 13.53 17.34 -14.09
N ARG A 37 12.21 17.37 -13.92
CA ARG A 37 11.48 18.58 -13.47
C ARG A 37 11.96 19.11 -12.11
N ARG A 38 12.61 18.27 -11.30
CA ARG A 38 13.25 18.64 -10.02
C ARG A 38 14.71 19.11 -10.17
N GLY A 39 15.23 19.13 -11.39
CA GLY A 39 16.59 19.58 -11.70
C GLY A 39 17.64 18.45 -11.72
N ASP A 40 17.23 17.20 -11.78
CA ASP A 40 18.12 16.07 -11.96
C ASP A 40 18.40 15.81 -13.46
N GLU A 41 19.52 15.13 -13.78
CA GLU A 41 19.83 14.60 -15.11
C GLU A 41 19.59 13.09 -15.07
N VAL A 42 18.81 12.55 -16.00
CA VAL A 42 18.46 11.13 -16.02
C VAL A 42 18.88 10.49 -17.34
N VAL A 43 19.66 9.41 -17.23
CA VAL A 43 19.97 8.51 -18.35
C VAL A 43 19.35 7.15 -18.06
N VAL A 44 18.47 6.69 -18.96
CA VAL A 44 17.83 5.38 -18.88
C VAL A 44 18.54 4.40 -19.78
N TYR A 45 19.11 3.35 -19.23
CA TYR A 45 19.80 2.28 -19.94
C TYR A 45 18.85 1.12 -20.21
N THR A 46 18.65 0.79 -21.48
CA THR A 46 17.80 -0.32 -21.92
C THR A 46 18.50 -1.12 -23.01
N ARG A 47 18.16 -2.40 -23.15
CA ARG A 47 18.76 -3.24 -24.18
C ARG A 47 18.33 -2.78 -25.57
N ARG A 48 19.23 -2.82 -26.54
CA ARG A 48 18.90 -2.55 -27.95
C ARG A 48 18.15 -3.75 -28.54
N GLU A 49 16.95 -3.50 -29.05
CA GLU A 49 16.07 -4.52 -29.64
C GLU A 49 16.03 -4.46 -31.18
N ASP A 50 16.57 -3.39 -31.77
CA ASP A 50 16.65 -3.22 -33.21
C ASP A 50 17.98 -2.49 -33.55
N ALA A 51 18.74 -3.05 -34.48
CA ALA A 51 20.01 -2.51 -34.92
C ALA A 51 19.87 -1.09 -35.56
N ALA A 52 18.70 -0.78 -36.12
CA ALA A 52 18.42 0.53 -36.68
C ALA A 52 18.15 1.62 -35.60
N THR A 53 17.88 1.22 -34.37
CA THR A 53 17.62 2.16 -33.27
C THR A 53 18.91 2.91 -32.90
N PRO A 54 18.90 4.27 -32.84
CA PRO A 54 20.06 5.05 -32.42
C PRO A 54 20.56 4.66 -31.02
N ALA A 55 21.87 4.72 -30.79
CA ALA A 55 22.45 4.39 -29.48
C ALA A 55 21.92 5.32 -28.36
N ARG A 56 21.63 6.57 -28.65
CA ARG A 56 21.07 7.54 -27.68
C ARG A 56 19.88 8.27 -28.30
N VAL A 57 18.78 8.35 -27.52
CA VAL A 57 17.55 9.04 -27.91
C VAL A 57 17.13 9.96 -26.77
N THR A 58 16.85 11.23 -27.08
CA THR A 58 16.25 12.14 -26.11
C THR A 58 14.76 11.87 -26.04
N MET A 59 14.27 11.35 -24.92
CA MET A 59 12.85 11.08 -24.67
C MET A 59 12.09 12.37 -24.32
N ALA A 60 12.70 13.19 -23.49
CA ALA A 60 12.19 14.49 -23.06
C ALA A 60 13.38 15.40 -22.71
N PRO A 61 13.23 16.72 -22.61
CA PRO A 61 14.30 17.60 -22.15
C PRO A 61 14.88 17.09 -20.82
N GLY A 62 16.18 16.78 -20.79
CA GLY A 62 16.90 16.24 -19.62
C GLY A 62 16.77 14.73 -19.39
N VAL A 63 15.98 13.99 -20.17
CA VAL A 63 15.90 12.52 -20.13
C VAL A 63 16.48 11.92 -21.41
N VAL A 64 17.54 11.16 -21.27
CA VAL A 64 18.19 10.43 -22.38
C VAL A 64 17.98 8.94 -22.19
N VAL A 65 17.61 8.23 -23.24
CA VAL A 65 17.60 6.77 -23.30
C VAL A 65 18.83 6.30 -24.06
N GLU A 66 19.63 5.47 -23.42
CA GLU A 66 20.81 4.83 -24.00
C GLU A 66 20.52 3.37 -24.28
N HIS A 67 20.58 2.97 -25.55
CA HIS A 67 20.37 1.61 -26.01
C HIS A 67 21.70 0.84 -25.92
N VAL A 68 21.72 -0.17 -25.06
CA VAL A 68 22.88 -0.98 -24.74
C VAL A 68 22.88 -2.24 -25.60
N ASP A 69 23.99 -2.49 -26.30
CA ASP A 69 24.18 -3.71 -27.06
C ASP A 69 24.50 -4.87 -26.09
N ALA A 70 23.58 -5.84 -26.01
CA ALA A 70 23.73 -7.07 -25.24
C ALA A 70 22.90 -8.19 -25.89
N GLY A 71 23.59 -9.20 -26.42
CA GLY A 71 22.98 -10.24 -27.25
C GLY A 71 22.50 -9.71 -28.61
N PRO A 72 21.60 -10.43 -29.30
CA PRO A 72 21.12 -10.06 -30.63
C PRO A 72 20.25 -8.79 -30.56
N ALA A 73 20.41 -7.91 -31.58
CA ALA A 73 19.56 -6.73 -31.75
C ALA A 73 18.19 -7.15 -32.31
N ALA A 74 17.40 -7.83 -31.51
CA ALA A 74 16.06 -8.34 -31.81
C ALA A 74 15.17 -8.29 -30.58
N VAL A 75 13.87 -8.27 -30.78
CA VAL A 75 12.89 -8.39 -29.69
C VAL A 75 12.95 -9.81 -29.12
N LEU A 76 13.31 -9.94 -27.86
CA LEU A 76 13.35 -11.20 -27.11
C LEU A 76 12.34 -11.15 -25.99
N SER A 77 11.79 -12.33 -25.62
CA SER A 77 11.02 -12.45 -24.38
C SER A 77 11.92 -12.15 -23.19
N LYS A 78 11.37 -11.47 -22.17
CA LYS A 78 12.14 -11.19 -20.94
C LYS A 78 12.70 -12.47 -20.27
N ASP A 79 12.04 -13.61 -20.44
CA ASP A 79 12.50 -14.88 -19.86
C ASP A 79 13.72 -15.46 -20.60
N GLU A 80 14.08 -14.90 -21.78
CA GLU A 80 15.26 -15.27 -22.59
C GLU A 80 16.47 -14.32 -22.40
N LEU A 81 16.33 -13.26 -21.59
CA LEU A 81 17.36 -12.21 -21.49
C LEU A 81 18.49 -12.53 -20.51
N LEU A 82 18.28 -13.42 -19.55
CA LEU A 82 19.27 -13.71 -18.50
C LEU A 82 20.68 -14.03 -19.05
N PRO A 83 20.88 -14.82 -20.13
CA PRO A 83 22.20 -15.12 -20.66
C PRO A 83 23.00 -13.89 -21.17
N TYR A 84 22.35 -12.78 -21.45
CA TYR A 84 22.97 -11.56 -21.96
C TYR A 84 23.25 -10.50 -20.88
N MET A 85 22.93 -10.80 -19.62
CA MET A 85 23.05 -9.81 -18.54
C MET A 85 24.50 -9.52 -18.13
N ASP A 86 25.42 -10.46 -18.34
CA ASP A 86 26.86 -10.22 -18.12
C ASP A 86 27.41 -9.23 -19.16
N GLU A 87 27.06 -9.41 -20.44
CA GLU A 87 27.43 -8.45 -21.50
C GLU A 87 26.81 -7.08 -21.23
N PHE A 88 25.54 -7.03 -20.83
CA PHE A 88 24.86 -5.80 -20.45
C PHE A 88 25.60 -5.09 -19.30
N SER A 89 26.04 -5.84 -18.28
CA SER A 89 26.82 -5.34 -17.14
C SER A 89 28.16 -4.72 -17.59
N GLU A 90 28.88 -5.37 -18.49
CA GLU A 90 30.14 -4.84 -19.02
C GLU A 90 29.94 -3.51 -19.77
N ARG A 91 28.90 -3.41 -20.59
CA ARG A 91 28.56 -2.17 -21.29
C ARG A 91 28.18 -1.04 -20.33
N LEU A 92 27.41 -1.34 -19.27
CA LEU A 92 27.12 -0.37 -18.22
C LEU A 92 28.40 0.10 -17.54
N ARG A 93 29.34 -0.81 -17.22
CA ARG A 93 30.63 -0.47 -16.61
C ARG A 93 31.45 0.46 -17.50
N GLU A 94 31.48 0.22 -18.82
CA GLU A 94 32.16 1.10 -19.79
C GLU A 94 31.49 2.48 -19.87
N ALA A 95 30.15 2.53 -19.90
CA ALA A 95 29.40 3.78 -19.95
C ALA A 95 29.66 4.62 -18.70
N TRP A 96 29.61 4.00 -17.50
CA TRP A 96 29.83 4.70 -16.22
C TRP A 96 31.30 5.06 -15.93
N ARG A 97 32.25 4.45 -16.62
CA ARG A 97 33.63 4.92 -16.63
C ARG A 97 33.77 6.26 -17.37
N ARG A 98 33.02 6.44 -18.45
CA ARG A 98 33.02 7.68 -19.25
C ARG A 98 32.19 8.75 -18.59
N GLU A 99 31.00 8.38 -18.11
CA GLU A 99 30.03 9.32 -17.55
C GLU A 99 29.44 8.75 -16.24
N ARG A 100 30.14 9.00 -15.13
CA ARG A 100 29.81 8.41 -13.83
C ARG A 100 28.52 9.02 -13.24
N PRO A 101 27.46 8.22 -12.96
CA PRO A 101 26.29 8.68 -12.25
C PRO A 101 26.58 8.81 -10.74
N HIS A 102 25.75 9.58 -10.04
CA HIS A 102 25.79 9.68 -8.58
C HIS A 102 25.08 8.50 -7.92
N VAL A 103 24.05 7.95 -8.56
CA VAL A 103 23.24 6.82 -8.11
C VAL A 103 22.77 6.01 -9.32
N VAL A 104 22.65 4.71 -9.14
CA VAL A 104 22.00 3.78 -10.06
C VAL A 104 20.67 3.37 -9.46
N HIS A 105 19.57 3.47 -10.22
CA HIS A 105 18.28 2.91 -9.86
C HIS A 105 17.91 1.80 -10.85
N ALA A 106 17.98 0.58 -10.40
CA ALA A 106 17.64 -0.59 -11.22
C ALA A 106 16.16 -0.94 -11.05
N HIS A 107 15.50 -1.19 -12.17
CA HIS A 107 14.08 -1.55 -12.24
C HIS A 107 13.93 -2.96 -12.79
N PHE A 108 13.41 -3.85 -12.00
CA PHE A 108 13.34 -5.29 -12.20
C PHE A 108 14.63 -6.04 -11.78
N TRP A 109 14.51 -7.35 -11.54
CA TRP A 109 15.61 -8.14 -10.98
C TRP A 109 16.81 -8.29 -11.93
N MET A 110 16.58 -8.44 -13.25
CA MET A 110 17.69 -8.57 -14.22
C MET A 110 18.47 -7.27 -14.38
N SER A 111 17.78 -6.12 -14.34
CA SER A 111 18.46 -4.81 -14.31
C SER A 111 19.43 -4.70 -13.13
N ALA A 112 18.99 -5.12 -11.93
CA ALA A 112 19.87 -5.11 -10.75
C ALA A 112 20.99 -6.14 -10.85
N HIS A 113 20.69 -7.33 -11.38
CA HIS A 113 21.69 -8.38 -11.61
C HIS A 113 22.85 -7.86 -12.45
N ALA A 114 22.56 -7.15 -13.53
CA ALA A 114 23.58 -6.52 -14.38
C ALA A 114 24.20 -5.26 -13.76
N ALA A 115 23.40 -4.41 -13.12
CA ALA A 115 23.84 -3.11 -12.61
C ALA A 115 24.73 -3.21 -11.37
N LEU A 116 24.51 -4.17 -10.48
CA LEU A 116 25.26 -4.30 -9.21
C LEU A 116 26.77 -4.53 -9.43
N PRO A 117 27.23 -5.45 -10.30
CA PRO A 117 28.67 -5.62 -10.58
C PRO A 117 29.28 -4.35 -11.20
N ALA A 118 28.59 -3.76 -12.19
CA ALA A 118 29.05 -2.55 -12.88
C ALA A 118 29.16 -1.35 -11.92
N ALA A 119 28.17 -1.12 -11.06
CA ALA A 119 28.16 -0.05 -10.09
C ALA A 119 29.25 -0.20 -9.01
N ARG A 120 29.48 -1.43 -8.54
CA ARG A 120 30.56 -1.71 -7.58
C ARG A 120 31.95 -1.37 -8.09
N ALA A 121 32.23 -1.66 -9.38
CA ALA A 121 33.52 -1.32 -10.00
C ALA A 121 33.83 0.20 -9.92
N HIS A 122 32.81 1.02 -9.87
CA HIS A 122 32.91 2.49 -9.77
C HIS A 122 32.51 3.04 -8.40
N ALA A 123 32.24 2.18 -7.42
CA ALA A 123 31.73 2.56 -6.12
C ALA A 123 30.51 3.49 -6.21
N ILE A 124 29.51 3.17 -7.04
CA ILE A 124 28.25 3.91 -7.18
C ILE A 124 27.18 3.19 -6.36
N PRO A 125 26.34 3.88 -5.57
CA PRO A 125 25.26 3.27 -4.81
C PRO A 125 24.14 2.80 -5.75
N VAL A 126 23.50 1.68 -5.38
CA VAL A 126 22.42 1.05 -6.16
C VAL A 126 21.13 1.03 -5.34
N VAL A 127 20.08 1.60 -5.92
CA VAL A 127 18.69 1.47 -5.50
C VAL A 127 18.01 0.43 -6.36
N GLN A 128 17.16 -0.42 -5.79
CA GLN A 128 16.40 -1.45 -6.51
C GLN A 128 14.90 -1.25 -6.34
N THR A 129 14.14 -1.31 -7.44
CA THR A 129 12.68 -1.52 -7.47
C THR A 129 12.38 -2.80 -8.25
N PHE A 130 11.73 -3.78 -7.61
CA PHE A 130 11.52 -5.08 -8.25
C PHE A 130 10.34 -5.11 -9.23
N HIS A 131 9.31 -4.33 -9.02
CA HIS A 131 8.04 -4.30 -9.77
C HIS A 131 7.24 -5.62 -9.74
N ALA A 132 7.89 -6.75 -9.57
CA ALA A 132 7.28 -8.06 -9.36
C ALA A 132 8.34 -9.03 -8.82
N LEU A 133 8.03 -9.72 -7.73
CA LEU A 133 8.89 -10.71 -7.10
C LEU A 133 8.63 -12.13 -7.64
N GLY A 134 9.68 -12.89 -7.86
CA GLY A 134 9.63 -14.27 -8.33
C GLY A 134 8.91 -15.21 -7.38
N VAL A 135 9.14 -15.05 -6.05
CA VAL A 135 8.43 -15.84 -5.02
C VAL A 135 6.94 -15.65 -5.08
N VAL A 136 6.47 -14.42 -5.33
CA VAL A 136 5.06 -14.10 -5.46
C VAL A 136 4.51 -14.64 -6.78
N LYS A 137 5.21 -14.43 -7.90
CA LYS A 137 4.82 -14.97 -9.21
C LYS A 137 4.65 -16.49 -9.15
N ARG A 138 5.60 -17.21 -8.57
CA ARG A 138 5.56 -18.67 -8.42
C ARG A 138 4.39 -19.12 -7.54
N ARG A 139 4.10 -18.42 -6.43
CA ARG A 139 2.97 -18.72 -5.53
C ARG A 139 1.62 -18.67 -6.26
N TYR A 140 1.42 -17.70 -7.15
CA TYR A 140 0.13 -17.50 -7.82
C TYR A 140 0.01 -18.17 -9.20
N GLN A 141 1.13 -18.50 -9.86
CA GLN A 141 1.14 -19.13 -11.20
C GLN A 141 1.53 -20.61 -11.17
N GLY A 142 2.21 -21.07 -10.12
CA GLY A 142 2.67 -22.46 -10.03
C GLY A 142 3.48 -22.87 -11.25
N ASP A 143 3.11 -23.98 -11.88
CA ASP A 143 3.78 -24.54 -13.07
C ASP A 143 3.63 -23.68 -14.33
N LEU A 144 2.76 -22.68 -14.31
CA LEU A 144 2.63 -21.70 -15.41
C LEU A 144 3.67 -20.55 -15.31
N ASP A 145 4.52 -20.55 -14.28
CA ASP A 145 5.60 -19.58 -14.17
C ASP A 145 6.77 -19.95 -15.11
N THR A 146 6.94 -19.15 -16.15
CA THR A 146 7.99 -19.31 -17.17
C THR A 146 9.33 -18.67 -16.78
N SER A 147 9.43 -18.08 -15.60
CA SER A 147 10.66 -17.42 -15.14
C SER A 147 11.81 -18.43 -15.02
N PRO A 148 13.06 -18.01 -15.30
CA PRO A 148 14.24 -18.83 -15.06
C PRO A 148 14.27 -19.36 -13.61
N PRO A 149 14.65 -20.63 -13.37
CA PRO A 149 14.66 -21.23 -12.04
C PRO A 149 15.58 -20.49 -11.06
N GLU A 150 16.62 -19.84 -11.54
CA GLU A 150 17.62 -19.08 -10.78
C GLU A 150 17.06 -17.76 -10.24
N ARG A 151 15.94 -17.27 -10.76
CA ARG A 151 15.38 -15.95 -10.46
C ARG A 151 15.26 -15.66 -8.95
N ILE A 152 14.72 -16.60 -8.19
CA ILE A 152 14.47 -16.38 -6.75
C ILE A 152 15.79 -16.24 -5.99
N GLU A 153 16.82 -17.00 -6.34
CA GLU A 153 18.12 -16.90 -5.67
C GLU A 153 18.85 -15.61 -6.07
N ILE A 154 18.77 -15.22 -7.34
CA ILE A 154 19.29 -13.94 -7.82
C ILE A 154 18.58 -12.77 -7.10
N GLU A 155 17.26 -12.83 -6.94
CA GLU A 155 16.51 -11.80 -6.18
C GLU A 155 16.97 -11.73 -4.72
N ARG A 156 17.22 -12.86 -4.06
CA ARG A 156 17.80 -12.89 -2.69
C ARG A 156 19.17 -12.25 -2.64
N GLU A 157 20.01 -12.50 -3.64
CA GLU A 157 21.33 -11.86 -3.72
C GLU A 157 21.21 -10.34 -3.92
N ILE A 158 20.32 -9.91 -4.79
CA ILE A 158 20.03 -8.48 -5.00
C ILE A 158 19.57 -7.84 -3.70
N VAL A 159 18.63 -8.45 -2.97
CA VAL A 159 18.14 -7.99 -1.67
C VAL A 159 19.29 -7.80 -0.67
N ARG A 160 20.26 -8.73 -0.65
CA ARG A 160 21.43 -8.60 0.24
C ARG A 160 22.40 -7.50 -0.20
N ARG A 161 22.50 -7.19 -1.49
CA ARG A 161 23.58 -6.36 -2.09
C ARG A 161 23.17 -4.94 -2.45
N ALA A 162 21.93 -4.65 -2.76
CA ALA A 162 21.48 -3.29 -3.07
C ALA A 162 21.61 -2.38 -1.85
N ASP A 163 22.00 -1.12 -2.03
CA ASP A 163 22.17 -0.17 -0.92
C ASP A 163 20.82 0.27 -0.35
N ARG A 164 19.78 0.37 -1.18
CA ARG A 164 18.38 0.62 -0.81
C ARG A 164 17.44 -0.15 -1.72
N ILE A 165 16.26 -0.44 -1.23
CA ILE A 165 15.18 -1.08 -2.00
C ILE A 165 13.94 -0.18 -1.88
N VAL A 166 13.37 0.18 -3.00
CA VAL A 166 12.08 0.86 -3.08
C VAL A 166 11.02 -0.18 -3.38
N ALA A 167 10.18 -0.46 -2.38
CA ALA A 167 8.98 -1.28 -2.55
C ALA A 167 7.84 -0.41 -3.03
N THR A 168 7.00 -0.92 -3.94
CA THR A 168 5.89 -0.15 -4.50
C THR A 168 4.62 -0.21 -3.65
N CYS A 169 4.57 -1.15 -2.70
CA CYS A 169 3.47 -1.31 -1.75
C CYS A 169 3.95 -2.01 -0.47
N THR A 170 3.10 -2.00 0.55
CA THR A 170 3.39 -2.63 1.84
C THR A 170 3.53 -4.15 1.71
N ASP A 171 2.70 -4.81 0.90
CA ASP A 171 2.80 -6.25 0.65
C ASP A 171 4.16 -6.64 0.04
N GLU A 172 4.65 -5.88 -0.95
CA GLU A 172 5.99 -6.08 -1.51
C GLU A 172 7.09 -5.89 -0.46
N ALA A 173 6.97 -4.90 0.43
CA ALA A 173 7.93 -4.69 1.51
C ALA A 173 7.98 -5.89 2.47
N PHE A 174 6.84 -6.50 2.82
CA PHE A 174 6.79 -7.72 3.62
C PHE A 174 7.46 -8.91 2.91
N GLU A 175 7.19 -9.11 1.63
CA GLU A 175 7.85 -10.19 0.87
C GLU A 175 9.38 -9.96 0.76
N LEU A 176 9.83 -8.73 0.62
CA LEU A 176 11.26 -8.37 0.62
C LEU A 176 11.93 -8.67 1.96
N MET A 177 11.27 -8.39 3.08
CA MET A 177 11.76 -8.76 4.42
C MET A 177 11.84 -10.30 4.57
N ARG A 178 10.88 -11.05 4.04
CA ARG A 178 10.94 -12.53 3.99
C ARG A 178 12.09 -13.05 3.13
N LEU A 179 12.51 -12.30 2.12
CA LEU A 179 13.70 -12.60 1.30
C LEU A 179 15.01 -12.18 1.97
N GLY A 180 14.97 -11.55 3.16
CA GLY A 180 16.13 -11.18 3.96
C GLY A 180 16.52 -9.70 3.89
N ALA A 181 15.64 -8.82 3.37
CA ALA A 181 15.85 -7.38 3.50
C ALA A 181 15.71 -6.93 4.95
N THR A 182 16.52 -5.96 5.37
CA THR A 182 16.34 -5.28 6.66
C THR A 182 15.44 -4.05 6.49
N THR A 183 14.68 -3.72 7.51
CA THR A 183 13.68 -2.63 7.47
C THR A 183 14.30 -1.27 7.13
N ASP A 184 15.51 -0.99 7.59
CA ASP A 184 16.27 0.23 7.33
C ASP A 184 16.68 0.39 5.85
N ARG A 185 16.62 -0.68 5.07
CA ARG A 185 16.98 -0.68 3.63
C ARG A 185 15.78 -0.68 2.69
N VAL A 186 14.57 -0.88 3.21
CA VAL A 186 13.33 -0.88 2.42
C VAL A 186 12.54 0.39 2.69
N THR A 187 12.20 1.11 1.63
CA THR A 187 11.33 2.28 1.69
C THR A 187 10.13 2.02 0.79
N VAL A 188 8.90 2.20 1.30
CA VAL A 188 7.69 2.09 0.48
C VAL A 188 7.44 3.41 -0.22
N ILE A 189 7.57 3.42 -1.54
CA ILE A 189 7.24 4.56 -2.41
C ILE A 189 6.28 4.03 -3.49
N PRO A 190 5.01 4.42 -3.45
CA PRO A 190 4.02 3.92 -4.39
C PRO A 190 4.30 4.39 -5.82
N CYS A 191 3.67 3.76 -6.79
CA CYS A 191 3.63 4.26 -8.16
C CYS A 191 2.78 5.54 -8.24
N GLY A 192 3.10 6.41 -9.18
CA GLY A 192 2.34 7.62 -9.42
C GLY A 192 1.27 7.47 -10.50
N VAL A 193 0.43 8.48 -10.61
CA VAL A 193 -0.54 8.66 -11.69
C VAL A 193 -0.35 10.05 -12.32
N ASP A 194 -0.58 10.13 -13.64
CA ASP A 194 -0.55 11.38 -14.39
C ASP A 194 -1.86 12.16 -14.14
N LEU A 195 -1.80 13.13 -13.23
CA LEU A 195 -2.96 13.94 -12.80
C LEU A 195 -3.35 15.03 -13.81
N GLU A 196 -2.52 15.31 -14.80
CA GLU A 196 -2.90 16.21 -15.90
C GLU A 196 -3.80 15.47 -16.89
N ARG A 197 -3.49 14.22 -17.16
CA ARG A 197 -4.25 13.33 -18.05
C ARG A 197 -5.48 12.73 -17.35
N PHE A 198 -5.28 12.14 -16.17
CA PHE A 198 -6.34 11.48 -15.39
C PHE A 198 -6.87 12.45 -14.32
N ARG A 199 -8.00 13.06 -14.60
CA ARG A 199 -8.68 14.02 -13.72
C ARG A 199 -10.20 13.89 -13.87
N PRO A 200 -10.99 14.34 -12.88
CA PRO A 200 -12.44 14.21 -12.94
C PRO A 200 -13.08 15.01 -14.09
N GLN A 201 -12.44 16.10 -14.51
CA GLN A 201 -12.94 16.96 -15.59
C GLN A 201 -12.36 16.53 -16.94
N GLY A 202 -13.19 16.59 -17.98
CA GLY A 202 -12.78 16.33 -19.36
C GLY A 202 -13.84 15.57 -20.15
N PRO A 203 -13.55 15.16 -21.39
CA PRO A 203 -14.47 14.39 -22.22
C PRO A 203 -14.91 13.10 -21.54
N VAL A 204 -16.18 12.73 -21.73
CA VAL A 204 -16.80 11.49 -21.27
C VAL A 204 -17.26 10.71 -22.48
N GLU A 205 -16.96 9.43 -22.55
CA GLU A 205 -17.38 8.59 -23.67
C GLU A 205 -18.90 8.37 -23.65
N PRO A 206 -19.58 8.38 -24.81
CA PRO A 206 -21.01 8.09 -24.92
C PRO A 206 -21.37 6.73 -24.30
N ARG A 207 -22.51 6.66 -23.64
CA ARG A 207 -23.01 5.46 -22.94
C ARG A 207 -24.25 4.89 -23.64
N ARG A 208 -24.50 3.60 -23.45
CA ARG A 208 -25.80 3.00 -23.83
C ARG A 208 -26.89 3.55 -22.90
N PRO A 209 -28.00 4.09 -23.44
CA PRO A 209 -29.09 4.59 -22.62
C PRO A 209 -29.66 3.50 -21.70
N GLY A 210 -29.95 3.84 -20.45
CA GLY A 210 -30.60 2.93 -19.50
C GLY A 210 -29.69 1.89 -18.86
N LEU A 211 -28.42 1.78 -19.27
CA LEU A 211 -27.47 0.86 -18.65
C LEU A 211 -26.44 1.61 -17.78
N ARG A 212 -26.13 1.03 -16.64
CA ARG A 212 -24.95 1.37 -15.83
C ARG A 212 -23.71 0.82 -16.53
N ARG A 213 -22.58 1.50 -16.38
CA ARG A 213 -21.33 1.08 -17.02
C ARG A 213 -20.28 0.68 -16.00
N VAL A 214 -19.82 -0.55 -16.12
CA VAL A 214 -18.62 -1.06 -15.42
C VAL A 214 -17.48 -1.18 -16.42
N VAL A 215 -16.32 -0.64 -16.08
CA VAL A 215 -15.12 -0.70 -16.93
C VAL A 215 -14.05 -1.54 -16.24
N CYS A 216 -13.42 -2.43 -17.00
CA CYS A 216 -12.24 -3.19 -16.61
C CYS A 216 -11.12 -2.90 -17.61
N VAL A 217 -10.00 -2.35 -17.13
CA VAL A 217 -8.82 -2.09 -17.98
C VAL A 217 -7.73 -3.07 -17.62
N SER A 218 -7.42 -4.01 -18.52
CA SER A 218 -6.46 -5.06 -18.22
C SER A 218 -5.96 -5.81 -19.44
N ARG A 219 -4.80 -6.46 -19.34
CA ARG A 219 -4.39 -7.47 -20.33
C ARG A 219 -5.33 -8.66 -20.28
N LEU A 220 -5.63 -9.26 -21.43
CA LEU A 220 -6.46 -10.47 -21.53
C LEU A 220 -5.64 -11.70 -21.13
N VAL A 221 -5.57 -11.96 -19.83
CA VAL A 221 -4.94 -13.14 -19.23
C VAL A 221 -5.72 -13.57 -17.98
N GLN A 222 -5.86 -14.87 -17.73
CA GLN A 222 -6.75 -15.42 -16.70
C GLN A 222 -6.51 -14.82 -15.30
N ARG A 223 -5.23 -14.64 -14.91
CA ARG A 223 -4.85 -14.12 -13.59
C ARG A 223 -5.36 -12.69 -13.32
N LYS A 224 -5.81 -11.98 -14.34
CA LYS A 224 -6.43 -10.65 -14.20
C LYS A 224 -7.90 -10.71 -13.77
N GLY A 225 -8.47 -11.92 -13.65
CA GLY A 225 -9.77 -12.15 -13.04
C GLY A 225 -10.97 -11.66 -13.84
N ILE A 226 -10.80 -11.33 -15.14
CA ILE A 226 -11.88 -10.82 -16.00
C ILE A 226 -13.03 -11.85 -16.08
N GLY A 227 -12.69 -13.16 -16.09
CA GLY A 227 -13.72 -14.21 -16.09
C GLY A 227 -14.63 -14.14 -14.85
N ASN A 228 -14.08 -13.85 -13.66
CA ASN A 228 -14.90 -13.67 -12.45
C ASN A 228 -15.85 -12.47 -12.59
N LEU A 229 -15.41 -11.40 -13.26
CA LEU A 229 -16.24 -10.23 -13.51
C LEU A 229 -17.36 -10.52 -14.51
N VAL A 230 -17.07 -11.28 -15.57
CA VAL A 230 -18.10 -11.76 -16.52
C VAL A 230 -19.14 -12.62 -15.79
N SER A 231 -18.72 -13.57 -14.96
CA SER A 231 -19.64 -14.39 -14.15
C SER A 231 -20.46 -13.55 -13.15
N ALA A 232 -19.82 -12.55 -12.53
CA ALA A 232 -20.51 -11.64 -11.60
C ALA A 232 -21.61 -10.81 -12.29
N LEU A 233 -21.43 -10.47 -13.57
CA LEU A 233 -22.36 -9.63 -14.33
C LEU A 233 -23.75 -10.28 -14.48
N ALA A 234 -23.87 -11.62 -14.44
CA ALA A 234 -25.14 -12.33 -14.43
C ALA A 234 -26.04 -11.92 -13.25
N HIS A 235 -25.42 -11.52 -12.13
CA HIS A 235 -26.11 -11.11 -10.92
C HIS A 235 -26.19 -9.58 -10.75
N VAL A 236 -25.79 -8.81 -11.75
CA VAL A 236 -25.85 -7.34 -11.75
C VAL A 236 -26.69 -6.89 -12.95
N PRO A 237 -28.01 -6.70 -12.77
CA PRO A 237 -28.91 -6.31 -13.86
C PRO A 237 -28.60 -4.90 -14.38
N ASP A 238 -29.14 -4.57 -15.54
CA ASP A 238 -29.07 -3.23 -16.16
C ASP A 238 -27.65 -2.63 -16.19
N THR A 239 -26.65 -3.50 -16.39
CA THR A 239 -25.23 -3.11 -16.35
C THR A 239 -24.50 -3.69 -17.56
N GLU A 240 -23.76 -2.84 -18.27
CA GLU A 240 -22.80 -3.24 -19.31
C GLU A 240 -21.38 -3.33 -18.73
N LEU A 241 -20.60 -4.25 -19.25
CA LEU A 241 -19.19 -4.42 -18.97
C LEU A 241 -18.35 -4.07 -20.19
N ILE A 242 -17.50 -3.06 -20.06
CA ILE A 242 -16.49 -2.73 -21.07
C ILE A 242 -15.14 -3.27 -20.60
N VAL A 243 -14.54 -4.17 -21.36
CA VAL A 243 -13.17 -4.66 -21.11
C VAL A 243 -12.23 -4.02 -22.12
N ALA A 244 -11.36 -3.14 -21.65
CA ALA A 244 -10.34 -2.46 -22.43
C ALA A 244 -8.95 -3.06 -22.18
N GLY A 245 -8.21 -3.33 -23.25
CA GLY A 245 -6.85 -3.88 -23.22
C GLY A 245 -6.71 -5.20 -23.97
N GLY A 246 -5.51 -5.72 -24.02
CA GLY A 246 -5.18 -6.87 -24.85
C GLY A 246 -4.70 -6.47 -26.25
N PRO A 247 -4.91 -7.32 -27.28
CA PRO A 247 -4.53 -7.04 -28.65
C PRO A 247 -5.41 -5.95 -29.28
N GLN A 248 -5.15 -5.61 -30.53
CA GLN A 248 -6.01 -4.69 -31.28
C GLN A 248 -7.40 -5.32 -31.48
N ARG A 249 -8.40 -4.47 -31.75
CA ARG A 249 -9.80 -4.90 -31.84
C ARG A 249 -10.05 -5.95 -32.92
N ASP A 250 -9.38 -5.84 -34.04
CA ASP A 250 -9.43 -6.77 -35.16
C ASP A 250 -8.74 -8.13 -34.88
N GLU A 251 -7.81 -8.16 -33.93
CA GLU A 251 -7.08 -9.35 -33.50
C GLU A 251 -7.81 -10.14 -32.39
N LEU A 252 -8.85 -9.57 -31.76
CA LEU A 252 -9.56 -10.19 -30.64
C LEU A 252 -10.19 -11.54 -31.01
N ALA A 253 -10.69 -11.67 -32.25
CA ALA A 253 -11.30 -12.91 -32.73
C ALA A 253 -10.33 -14.11 -32.70
N GLY A 254 -9.03 -13.85 -32.91
CA GLY A 254 -7.96 -14.87 -32.84
C GLY A 254 -7.40 -15.09 -31.43
N ASN A 255 -7.76 -14.27 -30.44
CA ASN A 255 -7.20 -14.34 -29.11
C ASN A 255 -7.92 -15.39 -28.24
N ALA A 256 -7.18 -16.39 -27.75
CA ALA A 256 -7.75 -17.51 -26.98
C ALA A 256 -8.48 -17.05 -25.70
N GLU A 257 -7.94 -16.05 -24.98
CA GLU A 257 -8.56 -15.55 -23.74
C GLU A 257 -9.84 -14.74 -24.07
N ALA A 258 -9.82 -13.93 -25.13
CA ALA A 258 -11.03 -13.23 -25.59
C ALA A 258 -12.14 -14.22 -25.94
N GLN A 259 -11.82 -15.29 -26.68
CA GLN A 259 -12.77 -16.36 -27.00
C GLN A 259 -13.29 -17.05 -25.73
N ARG A 260 -12.42 -17.31 -24.75
CA ARG A 260 -12.81 -17.91 -23.45
C ARG A 260 -13.78 -16.99 -22.70
N LEU A 261 -13.51 -15.69 -22.65
CA LEU A 261 -14.37 -14.72 -21.98
C LEU A 261 -15.75 -14.61 -22.64
N MET A 262 -15.81 -14.62 -23.98
CA MET A 262 -17.07 -14.59 -24.71
C MET A 262 -17.86 -15.89 -24.56
N ARG A 263 -17.20 -17.06 -24.42
CA ARG A 263 -17.90 -18.30 -24.05
C ARG A 263 -18.53 -18.18 -22.66
N LEU A 264 -17.79 -17.71 -21.65
CA LEU A 264 -18.32 -17.47 -20.32
C LEU A 264 -19.49 -16.49 -20.32
N ALA A 265 -19.43 -15.44 -21.15
CA ALA A 265 -20.51 -14.47 -21.26
C ALA A 265 -21.79 -15.10 -21.83
N ARG A 266 -21.68 -16.00 -22.82
CA ARG A 266 -22.82 -16.79 -23.36
C ARG A 266 -23.37 -17.76 -22.32
N GLU A 267 -22.51 -18.51 -21.64
CA GLU A 267 -22.91 -19.45 -20.57
C GLU A 267 -23.64 -18.75 -19.41
N ALA A 268 -23.27 -17.49 -19.14
CA ALA A 268 -23.87 -16.65 -18.11
C ALA A 268 -25.06 -15.79 -18.61
N ASP A 269 -25.47 -15.91 -19.89
CA ASP A 269 -26.52 -15.11 -20.53
C ASP A 269 -26.32 -13.59 -20.41
N VAL A 270 -25.06 -13.14 -20.61
CA VAL A 270 -24.68 -11.73 -20.54
C VAL A 270 -23.90 -11.23 -21.77
N GLU A 271 -23.83 -12.01 -22.84
CA GLU A 271 -23.02 -11.71 -24.03
C GLU A 271 -23.31 -10.32 -24.61
N GLU A 272 -24.61 -9.92 -24.69
CA GLU A 272 -25.01 -8.62 -25.22
C GLU A 272 -24.60 -7.42 -24.33
N ARG A 273 -24.25 -7.70 -23.07
CA ARG A 273 -23.82 -6.69 -22.08
C ARG A 273 -22.29 -6.65 -21.89
N VAL A 274 -21.53 -7.52 -22.57
CA VAL A 274 -20.06 -7.57 -22.49
C VAL A 274 -19.48 -7.08 -23.81
N GLU A 275 -18.64 -6.04 -23.73
CA GLU A 275 -17.86 -5.56 -24.85
C GLU A 275 -16.36 -5.76 -24.58
N LEU A 276 -15.70 -6.59 -25.41
CA LEU A 276 -14.24 -6.65 -25.48
C LEU A 276 -13.76 -5.62 -26.50
N ARG A 277 -13.16 -4.54 -26.02
CA ARG A 277 -12.81 -3.38 -26.87
C ARG A 277 -11.44 -3.52 -27.52
N GLY A 278 -10.57 -4.36 -26.99
CA GLY A 278 -9.17 -4.41 -27.38
C GLY A 278 -8.38 -3.24 -26.81
N ARG A 279 -7.22 -2.96 -27.40
CA ARG A 279 -6.34 -1.90 -26.96
C ARG A 279 -6.99 -0.52 -27.08
N VAL A 280 -6.96 0.25 -26.00
CA VAL A 280 -7.39 1.65 -25.93
C VAL A 280 -6.15 2.53 -25.77
N SER A 281 -6.08 3.64 -26.49
CA SER A 281 -4.94 4.57 -26.38
C SER A 281 -4.90 5.22 -24.99
N ARG A 282 -3.71 5.66 -24.58
CA ARG A 282 -3.58 6.40 -23.31
C ARG A 282 -4.34 7.73 -23.32
N ASP A 283 -4.59 8.29 -24.50
CA ASP A 283 -5.29 9.57 -24.63
C ASP A 283 -6.81 9.40 -24.55
N ASP A 284 -7.34 8.26 -25.00
CA ASP A 284 -8.77 7.92 -24.94
C ASP A 284 -9.20 7.31 -23.60
N LEU A 285 -8.23 6.68 -22.89
CA LEU A 285 -8.51 5.97 -21.65
C LEU A 285 -9.19 6.84 -20.57
N PRO A 286 -8.81 8.12 -20.34
CA PRO A 286 -9.50 8.96 -19.36
C PRO A 286 -10.98 9.20 -19.69
N ALA A 287 -11.35 9.34 -20.96
CA ALA A 287 -12.74 9.52 -21.38
C ALA A 287 -13.57 8.25 -21.11
N LEU A 288 -13.00 7.08 -21.37
CA LEU A 288 -13.60 5.79 -21.05
C LEU A 288 -13.78 5.63 -19.54
N LEU A 289 -12.73 5.91 -18.72
CA LEU A 289 -12.83 5.81 -17.27
C LEU A 289 -13.91 6.74 -16.70
N ARG A 290 -13.93 8.01 -17.12
CA ARG A 290 -14.97 8.98 -16.69
C ARG A 290 -16.38 8.58 -17.08
N SER A 291 -16.54 7.73 -18.10
CA SER A 291 -17.86 7.22 -18.49
C SER A 291 -18.38 6.11 -17.57
N ALA A 292 -17.55 5.55 -16.71
CA ALA A 292 -17.90 4.42 -15.86
C ALA A 292 -18.62 4.85 -14.57
N ASP A 293 -19.57 4.06 -14.12
CA ASP A 293 -20.16 4.15 -12.79
C ASP A 293 -19.25 3.49 -11.75
N ALA A 294 -18.49 2.47 -12.15
CA ALA A 294 -17.44 1.84 -11.38
C ALA A 294 -16.35 1.24 -12.27
N VAL A 295 -15.11 1.25 -11.79
CA VAL A 295 -14.01 0.51 -12.41
C VAL A 295 -13.74 -0.73 -11.58
N VAL A 296 -13.60 -1.89 -12.23
CA VAL A 296 -13.29 -3.15 -11.56
C VAL A 296 -11.88 -3.60 -11.91
N ASN A 297 -11.11 -3.91 -10.89
CA ASN A 297 -9.82 -4.57 -11.02
C ASN A 297 -9.76 -5.74 -10.02
N ALA A 298 -10.06 -6.95 -10.51
CA ALA A 298 -10.25 -8.14 -9.67
C ALA A 298 -9.23 -9.26 -9.97
N PRO A 299 -7.90 -8.98 -10.04
CA PRO A 299 -6.90 -9.99 -10.30
C PRO A 299 -6.71 -10.94 -9.12
N TRP A 300 -6.05 -12.07 -9.39
CA TRP A 300 -5.62 -13.00 -8.36
C TRP A 300 -4.47 -12.45 -7.52
N TYR A 301 -3.64 -11.62 -8.15
CA TYR A 301 -2.59 -10.83 -7.53
C TYR A 301 -2.24 -9.64 -8.43
N GLU A 302 -1.94 -8.50 -7.81
CA GLU A 302 -1.50 -7.27 -8.48
C GLU A 302 -0.40 -6.61 -7.65
N PRO A 303 0.83 -6.49 -8.16
CA PRO A 303 1.92 -5.88 -7.40
C PRO A 303 1.63 -4.46 -6.94
N PHE A 304 0.96 -3.67 -7.79
CA PHE A 304 0.72 -2.27 -7.49
C PHE A 304 -0.71 -1.78 -7.79
N GLY A 305 -1.21 -1.95 -9.06
CA GLY A 305 -2.53 -1.49 -9.46
C GLY A 305 -2.57 -0.04 -9.98
N ILE A 306 -1.94 0.22 -11.13
CA ILE A 306 -1.98 1.55 -11.77
C ILE A 306 -3.42 1.92 -12.18
N VAL A 307 -4.18 0.98 -12.74
CA VAL A 307 -5.54 1.23 -13.23
C VAL A 307 -6.50 1.71 -12.13
N PRO A 308 -6.52 1.14 -10.90
CA PRO A 308 -7.23 1.72 -9.78
C PRO A 308 -6.90 3.18 -9.51
N LEU A 309 -5.61 3.57 -9.58
CA LEU A 309 -5.21 4.96 -9.41
C LEU A 309 -5.71 5.87 -10.53
N GLU A 310 -5.65 5.41 -11.78
CA GLU A 310 -6.15 6.16 -12.94
C GLU A 310 -7.67 6.38 -12.84
N ALA A 311 -8.41 5.35 -12.40
CA ALA A 311 -9.85 5.46 -12.15
C ALA A 311 -10.17 6.43 -11.00
N MET A 312 -9.48 6.29 -9.86
CA MET A 312 -9.62 7.19 -8.73
C MET A 312 -9.28 8.64 -9.11
N ALA A 313 -8.21 8.86 -9.87
CA ALA A 313 -7.83 10.19 -10.36
C ALA A 313 -8.91 10.80 -11.27
N CYS A 314 -9.63 9.98 -12.03
CA CYS A 314 -10.81 10.39 -12.82
C CYS A 314 -12.07 10.60 -11.97
N GLY A 315 -12.04 10.38 -10.66
CA GLY A 315 -13.19 10.50 -9.77
C GLY A 315 -14.18 9.33 -9.83
N VAL A 316 -13.72 8.16 -10.30
CA VAL A 316 -14.54 6.96 -10.45
C VAL A 316 -14.20 5.98 -9.32
N PRO A 317 -15.19 5.45 -8.58
CA PRO A 317 -14.96 4.49 -7.53
C PRO A 317 -14.46 3.15 -8.09
N VAL A 318 -13.68 2.44 -7.28
CA VAL A 318 -13.04 1.19 -7.68
C VAL A 318 -13.58 0.02 -6.87
N VAL A 319 -13.91 -1.10 -7.54
CA VAL A 319 -14.06 -2.39 -6.87
C VAL A 319 -12.79 -3.21 -7.17
N ALA A 320 -12.06 -3.57 -6.16
CA ALA A 320 -10.74 -4.19 -6.27
C ALA A 320 -10.64 -5.49 -5.48
N SER A 321 -9.89 -6.48 -5.98
CA SER A 321 -9.48 -7.60 -5.13
C SER A 321 -8.57 -7.12 -4.00
N ALA A 322 -8.77 -7.63 -2.78
CA ALA A 322 -7.94 -7.35 -1.62
C ALA A 322 -6.60 -8.09 -1.71
N VAL A 323 -5.74 -7.72 -2.67
CA VAL A 323 -4.45 -8.39 -2.93
C VAL A 323 -3.36 -7.38 -3.31
N GLY A 324 -2.13 -7.64 -2.85
CA GLY A 324 -0.95 -6.85 -3.21
C GLY A 324 -1.14 -5.35 -2.98
N GLY A 325 -0.65 -4.52 -3.90
CA GLY A 325 -0.71 -3.07 -3.80
C GLY A 325 -2.11 -2.45 -3.84
N MET A 326 -3.14 -3.22 -4.20
CA MET A 326 -4.51 -2.70 -4.20
C MET A 326 -5.06 -2.47 -2.79
N ILE A 327 -4.54 -3.20 -1.79
CA ILE A 327 -4.88 -2.96 -0.38
C ILE A 327 -4.42 -1.56 0.07
N ASP A 328 -3.25 -1.12 -0.42
CA ASP A 328 -2.72 0.21 -0.12
C ASP A 328 -3.39 1.31 -0.96
N THR A 329 -3.73 0.99 -2.21
CA THR A 329 -4.23 1.96 -3.18
C THR A 329 -5.69 2.35 -2.90
N VAL A 330 -6.55 1.34 -2.75
CA VAL A 330 -7.99 1.49 -2.49
C VAL A 330 -8.23 1.38 -0.99
N VAL A 331 -8.96 2.32 -0.42
CA VAL A 331 -9.41 2.26 0.98
C VAL A 331 -10.83 1.73 0.97
N ASP A 332 -11.03 0.56 1.59
CA ASP A 332 -12.32 -0.12 1.61
C ASP A 332 -13.40 0.75 2.26
N GLY A 333 -14.57 0.82 1.62
CA GLY A 333 -15.70 1.64 2.06
C GLY A 333 -15.53 3.16 1.86
N VAL A 334 -14.32 3.67 1.56
CA VAL A 334 -14.01 5.10 1.44
C VAL A 334 -13.73 5.53 0.01
N THR A 335 -12.78 4.88 -0.67
CA THR A 335 -12.42 5.21 -2.07
C THR A 335 -12.88 4.15 -3.07
N GLY A 336 -13.43 3.07 -2.56
CA GLY A 336 -13.90 1.91 -3.32
C GLY A 336 -14.32 0.78 -2.41
N VAL A 337 -14.38 -0.43 -2.94
CA VAL A 337 -14.77 -1.63 -2.21
C VAL A 337 -13.76 -2.74 -2.47
N HIS A 338 -13.32 -3.43 -1.41
CA HIS A 338 -12.51 -4.62 -1.52
C HIS A 338 -13.37 -5.89 -1.62
N VAL A 339 -12.94 -6.83 -2.43
CA VAL A 339 -13.54 -8.16 -2.55
C VAL A 339 -12.45 -9.23 -2.48
N PRO A 340 -12.75 -10.44 -1.99
CA PRO A 340 -11.82 -11.55 -2.10
C PRO A 340 -11.49 -11.86 -3.56
N PRO A 341 -10.25 -12.28 -3.88
CA PRO A 341 -9.93 -12.74 -5.22
C PRO A 341 -10.68 -14.04 -5.55
N ARG A 342 -11.03 -14.25 -6.83
CA ARG A 342 -11.71 -15.45 -7.34
C ARG A 342 -13.10 -15.71 -6.74
N ASP A 343 -13.78 -14.66 -6.29
CA ASP A 343 -15.13 -14.75 -5.71
C ASP A 343 -16.11 -13.89 -6.52
N PRO A 344 -16.76 -14.45 -7.56
CA PRO A 344 -17.69 -13.69 -8.40
C PRO A 344 -18.98 -13.29 -7.66
N GLU A 345 -19.41 -14.04 -6.64
CA GLU A 345 -20.62 -13.72 -5.87
C GLU A 345 -20.42 -12.48 -5.01
N ARG A 346 -19.31 -12.41 -4.27
CA ARG A 346 -18.95 -11.21 -3.49
C ARG A 346 -18.66 -10.01 -4.39
N LEU A 347 -18.06 -10.23 -5.56
CA LEU A 347 -17.85 -9.19 -6.55
C LEU A 347 -19.20 -8.63 -7.05
N ALA A 348 -20.17 -9.49 -7.36
CA ALA A 348 -21.51 -9.07 -7.76
C ALA A 348 -22.23 -8.28 -6.66
N LYS A 349 -22.12 -8.75 -5.39
CA LYS A 349 -22.70 -8.07 -4.24
C LYS A 349 -22.10 -6.68 -4.05
N ALA A 350 -20.78 -6.56 -4.13
CA ALA A 350 -20.06 -5.28 -4.01
C ALA A 350 -20.46 -4.31 -5.13
N LEU A 351 -20.54 -4.80 -6.38
CA LEU A 351 -20.99 -4.00 -7.52
C LEU A 351 -22.41 -3.49 -7.32
N ARG A 352 -23.38 -4.36 -6.97
CA ARG A 352 -24.75 -3.92 -6.69
C ARG A 352 -24.80 -2.87 -5.61
N SER A 353 -24.17 -3.13 -4.47
CA SER A 353 -24.15 -2.18 -3.34
C SER A 353 -23.60 -0.80 -3.71
N LEU A 354 -22.64 -0.75 -4.63
CA LEU A 354 -22.05 0.51 -5.08
C LEU A 354 -22.88 1.17 -6.19
N LEU A 355 -23.43 0.37 -7.11
CA LEU A 355 -24.21 0.88 -8.24
C LEU A 355 -25.62 1.32 -7.84
N ASP A 356 -26.23 0.72 -6.81
CA ASP A 356 -27.56 1.05 -6.32
C ASP A 356 -27.58 2.27 -5.40
N ASP A 357 -26.42 2.65 -4.83
CA ASP A 357 -26.26 3.81 -3.95
C ASP A 357 -25.45 4.92 -4.65
N GLU A 358 -26.16 5.86 -5.26
CA GLU A 358 -25.55 6.96 -6.01
C GLU A 358 -24.74 7.90 -5.12
N GLU A 359 -25.22 8.20 -3.90
CA GLU A 359 -24.53 9.10 -2.97
C GLU A 359 -23.18 8.49 -2.56
N ARG A 360 -23.18 7.24 -2.17
CA ARG A 360 -21.98 6.49 -1.83
C ARG A 360 -21.02 6.40 -3.02
N ARG A 361 -21.53 6.14 -4.21
CA ARG A 361 -20.73 6.05 -5.44
C ARG A 361 -20.00 7.36 -5.72
N ILE A 362 -20.71 8.49 -5.62
CA ILE A 362 -20.15 9.83 -5.82
C ILE A 362 -19.15 10.16 -4.70
N ALA A 363 -19.46 9.84 -3.44
CA ALA A 363 -18.59 10.08 -2.30
C ALA A 363 -17.26 9.30 -2.44
N CYS A 364 -17.33 8.00 -2.78
CA CYS A 364 -16.15 7.18 -3.03
C CYS A 364 -15.29 7.73 -4.19
N GLY A 365 -15.91 8.16 -5.28
CA GLY A 365 -15.20 8.76 -6.41
C GLY A 365 -14.47 10.04 -6.03
N ARG A 366 -15.12 10.94 -5.27
CA ARG A 366 -14.51 12.19 -4.76
C ARG A 366 -13.35 11.90 -3.81
N ALA A 367 -13.54 10.99 -2.87
CA ALA A 367 -12.50 10.58 -1.93
C ALA A 367 -11.30 9.94 -2.67
N GLY A 368 -11.58 9.10 -3.68
CA GLY A 368 -10.58 8.52 -4.56
C GLY A 368 -9.73 9.57 -5.27
N ALA A 369 -10.37 10.57 -5.90
CA ALA A 369 -9.67 11.66 -6.59
C ALA A 369 -8.82 12.52 -5.63
N ALA A 370 -9.32 12.79 -4.43
CA ALA A 370 -8.58 13.52 -3.40
C ALA A 370 -7.33 12.72 -2.94
N ARG A 371 -7.49 11.40 -2.70
CA ARG A 371 -6.40 10.51 -2.33
C ARG A 371 -5.35 10.40 -3.43
N ALA A 372 -5.77 10.23 -4.70
CA ALA A 372 -4.88 10.14 -5.84
C ALA A 372 -3.99 11.39 -5.94
N ARG A 373 -4.57 12.58 -5.82
CA ARG A 373 -3.84 13.86 -5.83
C ARG A 373 -2.87 14.02 -4.66
N ARG A 374 -3.27 13.60 -3.47
CA ARG A 374 -2.45 13.78 -2.26
C ARG A 374 -1.25 12.85 -2.20
N LEU A 375 -1.37 11.60 -2.65
CA LEU A 375 -0.40 10.54 -2.36
C LEU A 375 0.29 9.98 -3.60
N TYR A 376 -0.29 10.13 -4.79
CA TYR A 376 0.13 9.41 -5.99
C TYR A 376 0.50 10.33 -7.16
N ASP A 377 0.73 11.62 -6.91
CA ASP A 377 1.33 12.53 -7.89
C ASP A 377 2.78 12.11 -8.17
N TRP A 378 3.16 12.03 -9.44
CA TRP A 378 4.54 11.74 -9.84
C TRP A 378 5.57 12.72 -9.27
N GLN A 379 5.18 13.98 -8.99
CA GLN A 379 6.07 14.94 -8.33
C GLN A 379 6.37 14.51 -6.88
N GLN A 380 5.36 14.02 -6.17
CA GLN A 380 5.51 13.50 -4.81
C GLN A 380 6.34 12.21 -4.81
N VAL A 381 6.07 11.29 -5.74
CA VAL A 381 6.85 10.05 -5.91
C VAL A 381 8.32 10.37 -6.20
N ALA A 382 8.59 11.33 -7.11
CA ALA A 382 9.96 11.75 -7.42
C ALA A 382 10.63 12.45 -6.23
N ALA A 383 9.88 13.23 -5.43
CA ALA A 383 10.39 13.84 -4.21
C ALA A 383 10.89 12.78 -3.23
N SER A 384 10.04 11.81 -2.88
CA SER A 384 10.39 10.72 -1.96
C SER A 384 11.54 9.85 -2.51
N THR A 385 11.57 9.62 -3.83
CA THR A 385 12.66 8.88 -4.47
C THR A 385 13.99 9.66 -4.41
N SER A 386 13.94 10.99 -4.63
CA SER A 386 15.13 11.85 -4.49
C SER A 386 15.67 11.86 -3.07
N GLU A 387 14.81 11.81 -2.04
CA GLU A 387 15.24 11.69 -0.63
C GLU A 387 16.07 10.42 -0.42
N VAL A 388 15.62 9.28 -0.93
CA VAL A 388 16.39 8.01 -0.88
C VAL A 388 17.75 8.16 -1.56
N TYR A 389 17.83 8.85 -2.70
CA TYR A 389 19.10 9.08 -3.38
C TYR A 389 20.03 10.01 -2.60
N LEU A 390 19.49 11.07 -1.99
CA LEU A 390 20.27 12.03 -1.17
C LEU A 390 20.83 11.37 0.08
N GLU A 391 20.07 10.50 0.74
CA GLU A 391 20.55 9.73 1.89
C GLU A 391 21.77 8.87 1.53
N LEU A 392 21.76 8.24 0.37
CA LEU A 392 22.89 7.45 -0.13
C LEU A 392 24.11 8.34 -0.45
N GLY A 393 23.92 9.54 -0.98
CA GLY A 393 24.97 10.54 -1.21
C GLY A 393 25.56 11.10 0.10
N ALA A 394 24.71 11.45 1.05
CA ALA A 394 25.12 11.96 2.37
C ALA A 394 25.82 10.88 3.22
N GLY A 395 25.39 9.63 3.11
CA GLY A 395 26.01 8.50 3.79
C GLY A 395 27.47 8.26 3.39
N ARG A 396 27.88 8.62 2.17
CA ARG A 396 29.28 8.50 1.70
C ARG A 396 30.21 9.56 2.32
N THR A 397 29.71 10.78 2.52
CA THR A 397 30.47 11.82 3.25
C THR A 397 30.57 11.52 4.75
N LYS A 398 29.53 10.92 5.33
CA LYS A 398 29.54 10.43 6.71
C LYS A 398 30.39 9.15 6.88
N ARG A 399 30.34 8.17 5.95
CA ARG A 399 31.18 6.95 6.03
C ARG A 399 32.69 7.23 6.01
N ARG A 400 33.15 8.29 5.36
CA ARG A 400 34.57 8.71 5.45
C ARG A 400 34.94 9.34 6.81
N ARG A 401 33.96 9.87 7.55
CA ARG A 401 34.17 10.44 8.92
C ARG A 401 33.88 9.47 10.06
N PHE A 402 33.08 8.40 9.82
CA PHE A 402 32.61 7.49 10.86
C PHE A 402 32.86 6.01 10.50
N ALA A 403 34.14 5.63 10.46
CA ALA A 403 34.52 4.20 10.50
C ALA A 403 34.35 3.62 11.93
N ARG A 404 33.28 4.00 12.68
CA ARG A 404 32.89 3.45 14.00
C ARG A 404 31.47 3.86 14.41
N ALA A 405 30.44 3.58 13.58
CA ALA A 405 29.07 3.64 14.06
C ALA A 405 28.57 2.21 14.35
N SER A 406 28.16 1.96 15.58
CA SER A 406 27.48 0.72 15.97
C SER A 406 26.00 0.82 15.58
N PRO A 407 25.36 -0.25 15.00
CA PRO A 407 23.93 -0.26 14.73
C PRO A 407 23.07 0.13 15.94
N ALA A 408 23.53 -0.20 17.14
CA ALA A 408 22.89 0.21 18.39
C ALA A 408 22.90 1.74 18.60
N ARG A 409 23.95 2.43 18.15
CA ARG A 409 24.01 3.90 18.24
C ARG A 409 23.08 4.58 17.24
N ASP A 410 23.00 4.03 16.02
CA ASP A 410 22.10 4.53 14.98
C ASP A 410 20.64 4.39 15.44
N HIS A 411 20.28 3.28 16.10
CA HIS A 411 18.96 3.10 16.70
C HIS A 411 18.66 4.14 17.80
N LEU A 412 19.61 4.37 18.72
CA LEU A 412 19.45 5.37 19.77
C LEU A 412 19.33 6.80 19.21
N ASP A 413 20.05 7.11 18.13
CA ASP A 413 19.96 8.42 17.48
C ASP A 413 18.62 8.60 16.76
N ALA A 414 18.08 7.55 16.13
CA ALA A 414 16.74 7.53 15.55
C ALA A 414 15.67 7.70 16.63
N LEU A 415 15.80 7.02 17.78
CA LEU A 415 14.88 7.17 18.91
C LEU A 415 14.92 8.59 19.50
N ARG A 416 16.11 9.20 19.66
CA ARG A 416 16.24 10.60 20.12
C ARG A 416 15.57 11.58 19.17
N ALA A 417 15.78 11.40 17.86
CA ALA A 417 15.14 12.24 16.85
C ALA A 417 13.62 12.11 16.88
N ALA A 418 13.11 10.89 17.03
CA ALA A 418 11.70 10.61 17.11
C ALA A 418 11.06 11.15 18.41
N LEU A 419 11.75 11.05 19.56
CA LEU A 419 11.31 11.65 20.83
C LEU A 419 11.20 13.17 20.71
N ASN A 420 12.19 13.86 20.12
CA ASN A 420 12.13 15.31 19.91
C ASN A 420 10.97 15.72 19.01
N ALA A 421 10.66 14.92 17.99
CA ALA A 421 9.53 15.16 17.12
C ALA A 421 8.17 14.79 17.77
N PHE A 422 8.17 14.04 18.86
CA PHE A 422 6.99 13.60 19.59
C PHE A 422 6.50 14.62 20.64
N ASP A 423 7.30 15.62 20.97
CA ASP A 423 6.97 16.61 22.01
C ASP A 423 5.61 17.30 21.82
N HIS A 424 5.17 17.48 20.57
CA HIS A 424 3.86 18.10 20.27
C HIS A 424 2.66 17.23 20.66
N GLU A 425 2.86 15.92 20.89
CA GLU A 425 1.79 15.00 21.31
C GLU A 425 1.59 14.95 22.83
N ILE A 426 2.44 15.57 23.62
CA ILE A 426 2.37 15.54 25.09
C ILE A 426 1.05 16.12 25.59
N GLU A 427 0.66 17.30 25.09
CA GLU A 427 -0.62 17.93 25.47
C GLU A 427 -1.83 17.13 24.99
N HIS A 428 -1.69 16.43 23.88
CA HIS A 428 -2.73 15.55 23.34
C HIS A 428 -2.95 14.36 24.27
N LEU A 429 -1.91 13.67 24.66
CA LEU A 429 -1.96 12.56 25.62
C LEU A 429 -2.46 12.99 26.99
N ASP A 430 -2.15 14.20 27.41
CA ASP A 430 -2.64 14.79 28.66
C ASP A 430 -4.16 14.99 28.63
N ARG A 431 -4.69 15.49 27.50
CA ARG A 431 -6.15 15.58 27.26
C ARG A 431 -6.81 14.20 27.25
N TRP A 432 -6.18 13.21 26.58
CA TRP A 432 -6.66 11.83 26.58
C TRP A 432 -6.73 11.27 27.99
N GLY A 433 -5.67 11.39 28.76
CA GLY A 433 -5.62 10.89 30.14
C GLY A 433 -6.67 11.51 31.05
N THR A 434 -6.87 12.82 30.91
CA THR A 434 -7.92 13.53 31.66
C THR A 434 -9.32 13.02 31.26
N SER A 435 -9.61 12.92 29.97
CA SER A 435 -10.88 12.42 29.46
C SER A 435 -11.11 10.96 29.86
N LEU A 436 -10.10 10.11 29.76
CA LEU A 436 -10.17 8.70 30.14
C LEU A 436 -10.46 8.53 31.63
N ALA A 437 -9.78 9.29 32.50
CA ALA A 437 -10.01 9.26 33.94
C ALA A 437 -11.44 9.64 34.30
N ASP A 438 -12.02 10.67 33.67
CA ASP A 438 -13.40 11.09 33.88
C ASP A 438 -14.38 9.99 33.47
N GLN A 439 -14.16 9.30 32.34
CA GLN A 439 -14.97 8.17 31.85
C GLN A 439 -14.87 6.96 32.77
N LEU A 440 -13.65 6.59 33.17
CA LEU A 440 -13.42 5.48 34.11
C LEU A 440 -14.03 5.76 35.48
N ALA A 441 -14.00 7.01 35.92
CA ALA A 441 -14.67 7.43 37.16
C ALA A 441 -16.19 7.37 37.06
N ALA A 442 -16.75 7.55 35.87
CA ALA A 442 -18.17 7.39 35.58
C ALA A 442 -18.62 5.92 35.42
N GLY A 443 -17.70 4.99 35.36
CA GLY A 443 -17.98 3.54 35.28
C GLY A 443 -17.72 2.89 33.93
N SER A 444 -17.19 3.63 32.94
CA SER A 444 -16.74 3.09 31.66
C SER A 444 -15.50 2.20 31.83
N ARG A 445 -15.15 1.47 30.78
CA ARG A 445 -14.00 0.56 30.74
C ARG A 445 -13.10 0.88 29.57
N VAL A 446 -11.83 0.45 29.67
CA VAL A 446 -10.90 0.41 28.55
C VAL A 446 -10.85 -0.98 27.98
N LEU A 447 -10.98 -1.10 26.67
CA LEU A 447 -10.56 -2.27 25.91
C LEU A 447 -9.31 -1.90 25.13
N ALA A 448 -8.30 -2.78 25.11
CA ALA A 448 -7.07 -2.54 24.39
C ALA A 448 -6.75 -3.68 23.42
N VAL A 449 -6.27 -3.34 22.22
CA VAL A 449 -5.94 -4.30 21.15
C VAL A 449 -4.61 -3.95 20.48
N GLY A 450 -3.89 -4.97 20.03
CA GLY A 450 -2.68 -4.84 19.25
C GLY A 450 -2.14 -6.20 18.79
N ASN A 451 -1.16 -6.21 17.89
CA ASN A 451 -0.50 -7.43 17.42
C ASN A 451 0.97 -7.43 17.84
N GLY A 452 1.56 -8.60 18.11
CA GLY A 452 2.99 -8.73 18.41
C GLY A 452 3.46 -7.82 19.55
N GLY A 453 4.43 -6.92 19.29
CA GLY A 453 4.92 -5.95 20.28
C GLY A 453 3.82 -5.00 20.75
N SER A 454 2.96 -4.54 19.84
CA SER A 454 1.80 -3.70 20.20
C SER A 454 0.76 -4.44 21.05
N ALA A 455 0.70 -5.78 20.99
CA ALA A 455 -0.08 -6.57 21.94
C ALA A 455 0.51 -6.51 23.35
N ALA A 456 1.84 -6.56 23.47
CA ALA A 456 2.51 -6.41 24.76
C ALA A 456 2.26 -5.00 25.36
N GLU A 457 2.28 -3.96 24.53
CA GLU A 457 1.98 -2.58 24.96
C GLU A 457 0.52 -2.42 25.39
N ALA A 458 -0.44 -3.06 24.69
CA ALA A 458 -1.84 -3.06 25.10
C ALA A 458 -2.05 -3.80 26.44
N GLN A 459 -1.35 -4.92 26.66
CA GLN A 459 -1.34 -5.60 27.97
C GLN A 459 -0.70 -4.73 29.05
N HIS A 460 0.40 -4.04 28.75
CA HIS A 460 1.06 -3.14 29.68
C HIS A 460 0.12 -2.02 30.11
N LEU A 461 -0.51 -1.31 29.15
CA LEU A 461 -1.50 -0.28 29.43
C LEU A 461 -2.61 -0.79 30.36
N THR A 462 -3.19 -1.94 30.06
CA THR A 462 -4.30 -2.48 30.88
C THR A 462 -3.82 -2.92 32.28
N SER A 463 -2.59 -3.42 32.39
CA SER A 463 -2.01 -3.78 33.70
C SER A 463 -1.77 -2.56 34.58
N GLU A 464 -1.29 -1.45 34.00
CA GLU A 464 -1.10 -0.19 34.70
C GLU A 464 -2.43 0.40 35.19
N LEU A 465 -3.50 0.28 34.38
CA LEU A 465 -4.84 0.77 34.76
C LEU A 465 -5.49 -0.09 35.84
N VAL A 466 -5.39 -1.43 35.75
CA VAL A 466 -5.99 -2.36 36.71
C VAL A 466 -5.22 -2.39 38.04
N GLY A 467 -3.89 -2.41 37.97
CA GLY A 467 -3.01 -2.33 39.12
C GLY A 467 -2.86 -0.88 39.62
N ARG A 468 -1.65 -0.35 39.48
CA ARG A 468 -1.31 1.05 39.72
C ARG A 468 -0.12 1.43 38.84
N PHE A 469 -0.01 2.66 38.46
CA PHE A 469 1.16 3.17 37.74
C PHE A 469 2.22 3.72 38.71
N GLU A 470 2.25 5.02 38.98
CA GLU A 470 3.25 5.61 39.89
C GLU A 470 2.76 5.73 41.34
N THR A 471 1.49 6.01 41.55
CA THR A 471 0.91 6.29 42.86
C THR A 471 -0.20 5.30 43.22
N GLU A 472 -0.45 5.13 44.53
CA GLU A 472 -1.55 4.31 45.03
C GLU A 472 -2.90 4.95 44.66
N ARG A 473 -3.79 4.19 44.05
CA ARG A 473 -5.15 4.58 43.70
C ARG A 473 -6.07 3.39 43.57
N ARG A 474 -7.35 3.64 43.46
CA ARG A 474 -8.33 2.58 43.15
C ARG A 474 -8.05 1.92 41.81
N ALA A 475 -8.36 0.62 41.71
CA ALA A 475 -8.32 -0.13 40.45
C ALA A 475 -9.28 0.47 39.41
N LEU A 476 -8.83 0.57 38.17
CA LEU A 476 -9.61 1.07 37.02
C LEU A 476 -9.94 -0.11 36.10
N SER A 477 -11.12 -0.11 35.52
CA SER A 477 -11.57 -1.24 34.68
C SER A 477 -10.91 -1.18 33.32
N ALA A 478 -10.03 -2.13 33.02
CA ALA A 478 -9.37 -2.27 31.73
C ALA A 478 -9.22 -3.74 31.34
N LEU A 479 -9.38 -4.06 30.06
CA LEU A 479 -9.33 -5.39 29.49
C LEU A 479 -8.50 -5.42 28.21
N CYS A 480 -7.49 -6.29 28.17
CA CYS A 480 -6.77 -6.57 26.94
C CYS A 480 -7.46 -7.75 26.21
N VAL A 481 -8.07 -7.49 25.04
CA VAL A 481 -8.95 -8.48 24.40
C VAL A 481 -8.22 -9.70 23.83
N HIS A 482 -6.91 -9.66 23.65
CA HIS A 482 -6.12 -10.81 23.21
C HIS A 482 -5.48 -11.60 24.36
N ALA A 483 -5.76 -11.24 25.61
CA ALA A 483 -5.17 -11.92 26.77
C ALA A 483 -5.79 -13.31 27.02
N ASP A 484 -7.05 -13.53 26.67
CA ASP A 484 -7.67 -14.85 26.67
C ASP A 484 -7.29 -15.61 25.40
N THR A 485 -6.26 -16.45 25.53
CA THR A 485 -5.73 -17.24 24.40
C THR A 485 -6.71 -18.29 23.89
N SER A 486 -7.59 -18.82 24.74
CA SER A 486 -8.63 -19.76 24.32
C SER A 486 -9.63 -19.12 23.37
N SER A 487 -10.21 -17.99 23.77
CA SER A 487 -11.13 -17.23 22.91
C SER A 487 -10.45 -16.77 21.64
N LEU A 488 -9.21 -16.25 21.74
CA LEU A 488 -8.43 -15.78 20.58
C LEU A 488 -8.22 -16.89 19.56
N THR A 489 -7.75 -18.07 20.01
CA THR A 489 -7.46 -19.18 19.09
C THR A 489 -8.70 -19.79 18.49
N ALA A 490 -9.79 -19.93 19.26
CA ALA A 490 -11.08 -20.40 18.76
C ALA A 490 -11.65 -19.45 17.68
N ILE A 491 -11.64 -18.13 17.93
CA ILE A 491 -12.13 -17.15 16.96
C ILE A 491 -11.28 -17.18 15.69
N CYS A 492 -9.95 -17.23 15.80
CA CYS A 492 -9.06 -17.33 14.65
C CYS A 492 -9.34 -18.59 13.80
N ASN A 493 -9.61 -19.72 14.45
CA ASN A 493 -9.90 -20.99 13.78
C ASN A 493 -11.27 -20.97 13.07
N ASP A 494 -12.29 -20.44 13.71
CA ASP A 494 -13.67 -20.56 13.25
C ASP A 494 -14.10 -19.40 12.33
N TYR A 495 -13.55 -18.19 12.53
CA TYR A 495 -13.96 -16.95 11.86
C TYR A 495 -12.82 -16.23 11.13
N GLY A 496 -11.58 -16.71 11.27
CA GLY A 496 -10.39 -16.08 10.71
C GLY A 496 -9.74 -15.03 11.60
N ILE A 497 -8.47 -14.72 11.28
CA ILE A 497 -7.64 -13.81 12.10
C ILE A 497 -8.20 -12.37 12.11
N GLU A 498 -8.93 -11.96 11.10
CA GLU A 498 -9.51 -10.61 11.00
C GLU A 498 -10.59 -10.38 12.07
N GLU A 499 -11.35 -11.41 12.44
CA GLU A 499 -12.38 -11.36 13.50
C GLU A 499 -11.80 -11.54 14.91
N ALA A 500 -10.50 -11.83 15.05
CA ALA A 500 -9.85 -12.17 16.31
C ALA A 500 -10.16 -11.19 17.45
N PHE A 501 -10.18 -9.89 17.16
CA PHE A 501 -10.45 -8.83 18.11
C PHE A 501 -11.87 -8.28 18.02
N ALA A 502 -12.39 -8.13 16.79
CA ALA A 502 -13.72 -7.55 16.56
C ALA A 502 -14.82 -8.32 17.29
N ARG A 503 -14.77 -9.65 17.26
CA ARG A 503 -15.76 -10.49 17.95
C ARG A 503 -15.70 -10.33 19.48
N GLN A 504 -14.53 -10.19 20.05
CA GLN A 504 -14.37 -9.94 21.49
C GLN A 504 -14.78 -8.51 21.87
N VAL A 505 -14.52 -7.52 21.01
CA VAL A 505 -15.03 -6.15 21.19
C VAL A 505 -16.56 -6.14 21.22
N ARG A 506 -17.23 -6.83 20.29
CA ARG A 506 -18.71 -6.97 20.31
C ARG A 506 -19.23 -7.68 21.57
N ALA A 507 -18.47 -8.65 22.11
CA ALA A 507 -18.87 -9.37 23.32
C ALA A 507 -18.74 -8.52 24.60
N HIS A 508 -17.67 -7.75 24.71
CA HIS A 508 -17.29 -7.05 25.94
C HIS A 508 -17.57 -5.55 25.90
N GLY A 509 -17.54 -4.90 24.73
CA GLY A 509 -17.73 -3.46 24.56
C GLY A 509 -19.15 -3.02 24.92
N ARG A 510 -19.28 -1.82 25.51
CA ARG A 510 -20.53 -1.18 25.87
C ARG A 510 -20.48 0.29 25.45
N GLU A 511 -21.64 0.87 25.25
CA GLU A 511 -21.77 2.31 24.97
C GLU A 511 -21.03 3.14 26.04
N GLY A 512 -20.19 4.07 25.59
CA GLY A 512 -19.37 4.92 26.45
C GLY A 512 -18.05 4.31 26.93
N ASP A 513 -17.76 3.03 26.65
CA ASP A 513 -16.41 2.45 26.85
C ASP A 513 -15.41 3.04 25.83
N VAL A 514 -14.12 2.84 26.07
CA VAL A 514 -13.04 3.31 25.19
C VAL A 514 -12.25 2.14 24.63
N LEU A 515 -12.11 2.05 23.32
CA LEU A 515 -11.14 1.15 22.68
C LEU A 515 -9.83 1.91 22.40
N ILE A 516 -8.71 1.40 22.91
CA ILE A 516 -7.36 1.86 22.54
C ILE A 516 -6.73 0.84 21.61
N ALA A 517 -6.56 1.24 20.36
CA ALA A 517 -6.02 0.41 19.28
C ALA A 517 -4.55 0.77 19.01
N ILE A 518 -3.63 -0.21 19.17
CA ILE A 518 -2.19 0.02 19.02
C ILE A 518 -1.68 -0.74 17.79
N SER A 519 -1.07 0.00 16.85
CA SER A 519 -0.52 -0.60 15.63
C SER A 519 0.57 0.27 15.01
N THR A 520 1.81 -0.19 14.98
CA THR A 520 2.94 0.55 14.38
C THR A 520 2.75 0.84 12.90
N SER A 521 2.05 -0.01 12.17
CA SER A 521 1.76 0.20 10.74
C SER A 521 0.44 0.95 10.49
N GLY A 522 -0.48 0.95 11.46
CA GLY A 522 -1.84 1.43 11.30
C GLY A 522 -2.68 0.69 10.24
N ARG A 523 -2.24 -0.52 9.80
CA ARG A 523 -2.82 -1.24 8.66
C ARG A 523 -3.27 -2.67 8.98
N SER A 524 -3.17 -3.10 10.23
CA SER A 524 -3.52 -4.46 10.65
C SER A 524 -5.02 -4.72 10.52
N PRO A 525 -5.49 -5.65 9.65
CA PRO A 525 -6.92 -5.84 9.37
C PRO A 525 -7.75 -6.15 10.62
N ASN A 526 -7.24 -7.00 11.51
CA ASN A 526 -7.91 -7.35 12.77
C ASN A 526 -8.02 -6.16 13.74
N VAL A 527 -7.06 -5.23 13.73
CA VAL A 527 -7.12 -4.00 14.54
C VAL A 527 -8.14 -3.03 13.96
N LEU A 528 -8.17 -2.87 12.64
CA LEU A 528 -9.17 -2.05 11.94
C LEU A 528 -10.59 -2.61 12.16
N ALA A 529 -10.77 -3.93 12.06
CA ALA A 529 -12.05 -4.58 12.34
C ALA A 529 -12.50 -4.36 13.79
N ALA A 530 -11.55 -4.35 14.75
CA ALA A 530 -11.86 -4.06 16.16
C ALA A 530 -12.37 -2.62 16.36
N VAL A 531 -11.78 -1.63 15.67
CA VAL A 531 -12.24 -0.24 15.71
C VAL A 531 -13.65 -0.11 15.12
N SER A 532 -13.91 -0.75 13.98
CA SER A 532 -15.26 -0.79 13.38
C SER A 532 -16.29 -1.43 14.33
N ALA A 533 -15.94 -2.55 14.98
CA ALA A 533 -16.80 -3.19 15.97
C ALA A 533 -17.03 -2.32 17.21
N ALA A 534 -16.04 -1.53 17.61
CA ALA A 534 -16.18 -0.60 18.72
C ALA A 534 -17.19 0.53 18.39
N HIS A 535 -17.15 1.08 17.19
CA HIS A 535 -18.15 2.04 16.71
C HIS A 535 -19.57 1.44 16.69
N GLU A 536 -19.71 0.18 16.22
CA GLU A 536 -21.00 -0.55 16.28
C GLU A 536 -21.54 -0.67 17.72
N CYS A 537 -20.65 -0.76 18.71
CA CYS A 537 -21.01 -0.85 20.14
C CYS A 537 -21.18 0.51 20.83
N GLY A 538 -21.06 1.63 20.12
CA GLY A 538 -21.13 2.97 20.71
C GLY A 538 -19.94 3.34 21.60
N MET A 539 -18.78 2.72 21.38
CA MET A 539 -17.54 3.01 22.09
C MET A 539 -16.80 4.19 21.42
N ARG A 540 -15.98 4.88 22.19
CA ARG A 540 -14.95 5.78 21.63
C ARG A 540 -13.72 5.00 21.23
N THR A 541 -13.06 5.44 20.17
CA THR A 541 -11.91 4.74 19.61
C THR A 541 -10.71 5.67 19.50
N TRP A 542 -9.61 5.29 20.16
CA TRP A 542 -8.35 6.02 20.11
C TRP A 542 -7.24 5.14 19.56
N ALA A 543 -6.40 5.70 18.69
CA ALA A 543 -5.32 4.98 18.04
C ALA A 543 -3.94 5.48 18.48
N LEU A 544 -3.07 4.56 18.91
CA LEU A 544 -1.63 4.78 18.97
C LEU A 544 -1.01 4.11 17.73
N THR A 545 -0.49 4.91 16.80
CA THR A 545 -0.06 4.37 15.52
C THR A 545 1.25 5.00 15.02
N GLY A 546 1.86 4.41 13.99
CA GLY A 546 3.03 4.99 13.34
C GLY A 546 2.67 6.26 12.55
N ALA A 547 3.61 6.74 11.74
CA ALA A 547 3.45 7.99 11.00
C ALA A 547 2.14 8.05 10.19
N ALA A 548 1.46 9.18 10.27
CA ALA A 548 0.30 9.49 9.43
C ALA A 548 0.75 9.87 8.00
N PRO A 549 -0.12 9.67 6.97
CA PRO A 549 -1.46 9.09 7.05
C PRO A 549 -1.44 7.56 7.09
N ASN A 550 -2.34 6.96 7.86
CA ASN A 550 -2.54 5.52 7.85
C ASN A 550 -4.01 5.18 8.19
N PRO A 551 -4.54 4.01 7.75
CA PRO A 551 -5.94 3.64 7.88
C PRO A 551 -6.47 3.66 9.31
N LEU A 552 -5.66 3.30 10.31
CA LEU A 552 -6.07 3.28 11.69
C LEU A 552 -6.28 4.70 12.24
N ALA A 553 -5.38 5.64 11.90
CA ALA A 553 -5.51 7.04 12.27
C ALA A 553 -6.70 7.73 11.60
N GLU A 554 -7.06 7.27 10.38
CA GLU A 554 -8.22 7.80 9.64
C GLU A 554 -9.55 7.22 10.13
N LEU A 555 -9.55 6.01 10.68
CA LEU A 555 -10.74 5.30 11.13
C LEU A 555 -11.12 5.60 12.58
N ALA A 556 -10.14 5.76 13.47
CA ALA A 556 -10.38 6.05 14.89
C ALA A 556 -10.94 7.48 15.10
N ASP A 557 -11.70 7.69 16.18
CA ASP A 557 -12.23 9.02 16.54
C ASP A 557 -11.10 10.01 16.83
N ASP A 558 -9.96 9.52 17.35
CA ASP A 558 -8.78 10.34 17.61
C ASP A 558 -7.51 9.46 17.53
N ALA A 559 -6.35 10.07 17.18
CA ALA A 559 -5.12 9.31 16.98
C ALA A 559 -3.88 10.10 17.37
N VAL A 560 -2.97 9.45 18.09
CA VAL A 560 -1.59 9.85 18.31
C VAL A 560 -0.71 9.10 17.32
N CYS A 561 -0.06 9.86 16.43
CA CYS A 561 0.77 9.32 15.35
C CYS A 561 2.25 9.57 15.64
N VAL A 562 3.02 8.51 15.85
CA VAL A 562 4.44 8.64 16.17
C VAL A 562 5.32 8.75 14.93
N PRO A 563 6.21 9.74 14.82
CA PRO A 563 7.06 9.98 13.66
C PRO A 563 8.28 9.05 13.65
N ALA A 564 8.07 7.74 13.68
CA ALA A 564 9.15 6.76 13.78
C ALA A 564 9.53 6.16 12.43
N VAL A 565 10.84 6.01 12.19
CA VAL A 565 11.40 5.45 10.96
C VAL A 565 11.47 3.91 10.98
N SER A 566 11.27 3.29 12.16
CA SER A 566 11.31 1.84 12.33
C SER A 566 10.21 1.36 13.26
N THR A 567 9.79 0.09 13.10
CA THR A 567 8.81 -0.55 13.99
C THR A 567 9.28 -0.54 15.45
N ALA A 568 10.57 -0.79 15.71
CA ALA A 568 11.12 -0.77 17.06
C ALA A 568 10.99 0.62 17.70
N THR A 569 11.41 1.67 16.99
CA THR A 569 11.27 3.06 17.45
C THR A 569 9.81 3.46 17.65
N ALA A 570 8.90 3.00 16.79
CA ALA A 570 7.45 3.23 16.98
C ALA A 570 6.93 2.58 18.26
N GLN A 571 7.32 1.33 18.54
CA GLN A 571 6.93 0.63 19.77
C GLN A 571 7.50 1.32 21.01
N GLU A 572 8.76 1.73 20.99
CA GLU A 572 9.37 2.48 22.10
C GLU A 572 8.61 3.79 22.40
N LEU A 573 8.19 4.51 21.35
CA LEU A 573 7.36 5.72 21.52
C LEU A 573 5.93 5.41 21.97
N HIS A 574 5.33 4.31 21.51
CA HIS A 574 4.03 3.88 22.03
C HIS A 574 4.11 3.56 23.53
N LEU A 575 5.19 2.93 23.98
CA LEU A 575 5.40 2.70 25.41
C LEU A 575 5.54 4.02 26.20
N VAL A 576 6.26 5.01 25.64
CA VAL A 576 6.33 6.37 26.22
C VAL A 576 4.93 6.99 26.27
N ALA A 577 4.15 6.89 25.20
CA ALA A 577 2.78 7.40 25.14
C ALA A 577 1.87 6.74 26.18
N VAL A 578 1.96 5.42 26.36
CA VAL A 578 1.24 4.67 27.41
C VAL A 578 1.57 5.21 28.81
N HIS A 579 2.84 5.43 29.11
CA HIS A 579 3.24 5.98 30.41
C HIS A 579 2.75 7.42 30.63
N LEU A 580 2.82 8.28 29.61
CA LEU A 580 2.32 9.66 29.69
C LEU A 580 0.80 9.67 29.91
N LEU A 581 0.06 8.80 29.19
CA LEU A 581 -1.37 8.61 29.35
C LEU A 581 -1.71 8.14 30.78
N CYS A 582 -1.02 7.12 31.29
CA CYS A 582 -1.24 6.61 32.66
C CYS A 582 -0.95 7.65 33.73
N ARG A 583 0.09 8.46 33.55
CA ARG A 583 0.43 9.58 34.46
C ARG A 583 -0.69 10.63 34.48
N ALA A 584 -1.23 11.00 33.35
CA ALA A 584 -2.33 11.93 33.25
C ALA A 584 -3.62 11.38 33.89
N VAL A 585 -3.88 10.06 33.69
CA VAL A 585 -4.99 9.36 34.37
C VAL A 585 -4.81 9.40 35.89
N ASP A 586 -3.64 9.02 36.41
CA ASP A 586 -3.37 8.99 37.85
C ASP A 586 -3.56 10.40 38.48
N ARG A 587 -3.02 11.44 37.84
CA ARG A 587 -3.21 12.82 38.27
C ARG A 587 -4.70 13.20 38.36
N ARG A 588 -5.47 12.90 37.31
CA ARG A 588 -6.89 13.26 37.26
C ARG A 588 -7.74 12.46 38.24
N ILE A 589 -7.48 11.17 38.43
CA ILE A 589 -8.16 10.35 39.44
C ILE A 589 -7.90 10.90 40.86
N ALA A 590 -6.65 11.30 41.16
CA ALA A 590 -6.32 11.92 42.44
C ALA A 590 -7.11 13.23 42.68
N GLU A 591 -7.27 14.08 41.64
CA GLU A 591 -8.10 15.28 41.69
C GLU A 591 -9.59 14.95 41.95
N LEU A 592 -10.13 13.91 41.31
CA LEU A 592 -11.52 13.49 41.48
C LEU A 592 -11.77 12.93 42.88
N ASP A 593 -10.82 12.12 43.39
CA ASP A 593 -10.92 11.49 44.72
C ASP A 593 -10.68 12.52 45.87
N ALA A 594 -9.90 13.60 45.62
CA ALA A 594 -9.67 14.68 46.58
C ALA A 594 -10.86 15.65 46.72
N ARG A 595 -11.83 15.67 45.80
CA ARG A 595 -13.02 16.50 45.90
C ARG A 595 -13.90 16.00 47.03
N PRO A 596 -14.22 16.80 48.09
CA PRO A 596 -15.03 16.35 49.20
C PRO A 596 -16.43 15.96 48.73
N ALA A 597 -16.99 14.89 49.34
CA ALA A 597 -18.28 14.28 49.02
C ALA A 597 -19.46 15.20 49.30
N GLN A 598 -19.62 16.29 48.57
CA GLN A 598 -20.75 17.22 48.69
C GLN A 598 -22.04 16.77 48.03
N ARG A 599 -22.17 15.53 47.52
CA ARG A 599 -23.41 15.00 46.92
C ARG A 599 -23.71 13.53 47.22
N ARG A 600 -23.44 13.02 48.44
CA ARG A 600 -23.99 11.73 48.91
C ARG A 600 -25.01 11.94 50.02
N ARG A 601 -26.05 12.81 49.82
CA ARG A 601 -27.25 12.84 50.64
C ARG A 601 -28.51 12.95 49.77
N ARG A 602 -28.88 11.84 49.12
CA ARG A 602 -30.28 11.45 48.86
C ARG A 602 -30.38 9.93 49.00
N ARG A 603 -30.27 9.45 50.24
CA ARG A 603 -30.88 8.18 50.64
C ARG A 603 -32.36 8.45 50.77
N LEU A 604 -33.17 7.88 49.87
CA LEU A 604 -34.60 7.72 50.11
C LEU A 604 -34.76 6.84 51.36
N PRO A 605 -35.63 7.18 52.31
CA PRO A 605 -35.92 6.31 53.44
C PRO A 605 -36.69 5.11 52.94
N VAL A 606 -36.16 3.91 53.22
CA VAL A 606 -36.90 2.65 53.13
C VAL A 606 -37.91 2.72 54.26
N ARG A 607 -39.20 2.92 53.96
CA ARG A 607 -40.28 2.56 54.89
C ARG A 607 -40.33 1.04 54.97
N VAL A 608 -40.01 0.55 56.11
CA VAL A 608 -40.44 -0.78 56.60
C VAL A 608 -41.74 -0.53 57.31
N ASP A 609 -42.87 -0.85 56.72
CA ASP A 609 -44.14 -0.98 57.39
C ASP A 609 -44.29 -2.46 57.79
N ALA A 610 -44.72 -2.68 59.07
CA ALA A 610 -44.90 -3.93 59.79
C ALA A 610 -45.98 -4.83 59.18
#